data_a9c41c45fc07174b74f4b74d647f3d83
#
_entry.id   a9c41c45fc07174b74f4b74d647f3d83
#
_cell.length_a   1.000
_cell.length_b   1.000
_cell.length_c   1.000
_cell.angle_alpha   90.00
_cell.angle_beta   90.00
_cell.angle_gamma   90.00
#
_symmetry.space_group_name_H-M   'P 1'
#
loop_
_entity.id
_entity.type
_entity.pdbx_description
1 polymer ?
#
loop_
_entity_poly.entity_id
_entity_poly.type
_entity_poly.pdbx_seq_one_letter_code
_entity_poly.pdbx_strand_id
1 'polypeptide(L)'
;MQPHYHRALGRRLLRKNTTLRELSQLLEPHLPRLATPASPATWQRRAQQSRKRLLENFFQGHPPGLLKATPRVQWRGTIETGQGYRIRKLRYEGYPGMWVPALLYEPTQLRGRVPVVLNPNGHHAGGKAMDYKQARCINLAKRGMLALSTEFIGMGELRADAEHLRIGLLDVLGMAGIGVFYLLMKRGLDVLLLQRNADPSRVAMTGLSGGGWQTALLAALDERITAIVPVAGHSPLWQRKSCVADIGDLEQCPSDLCTVADYDVLTGMFAPRPTLLIYNHEDDCCFQTRRTRGSIYRPARAIYQLLGVGDKISFHNNIDPGTHNYERDNRRQLYRFLDQQFGLTTHDEDLPYELELLTESELNVGLPADNATLYSLALDRL
;
A
#
# COMPACT_ATOMS: atom_id res chain seq x y z
N MET A 1 -18.67 -45.07 24.78
CA MET A 1 -19.42 -44.69 23.56
C MET A 1 -19.59 -45.94 22.72
N GLN A 2 -20.79 -46.25 22.21
CA GLN A 2 -21.03 -47.48 21.46
C GLN A 2 -20.31 -47.43 20.10
N PRO A 3 -19.77 -48.55 19.58
CA PRO A 3 -18.95 -48.64 18.37
C PRO A 3 -19.59 -48.02 17.12
N HIS A 4 -20.93 -48.01 17.03
CA HIS A 4 -21.65 -47.43 15.89
C HIS A 4 -21.59 -45.89 15.87
N TYR A 5 -21.49 -45.23 17.05
CA TYR A 5 -21.29 -43.78 17.08
C TYR A 5 -19.91 -43.38 16.56
N HIS A 6 -18.84 -44.13 16.88
CA HIS A 6 -17.51 -43.91 16.34
C HIS A 6 -17.51 -44.01 14.80
N ARG A 7 -18.22 -45.00 14.26
CA ARG A 7 -18.35 -45.17 12.79
C ARG A 7 -19.13 -44.03 12.16
N ALA A 8 -20.19 -43.53 12.80
CA ALA A 8 -20.97 -42.40 12.32
C ALA A 8 -20.19 -41.09 12.37
N LEU A 9 -19.51 -40.81 13.50
CA LEU A 9 -18.69 -39.60 13.69
C LEU A 9 -17.42 -39.60 12.83
N GLY A 10 -16.88 -40.77 12.47
CA GLY A 10 -15.75 -40.94 11.58
C GLY A 10 -16.11 -40.79 10.08
N ARG A 11 -17.37 -40.68 9.72
CA ARG A 11 -17.79 -40.48 8.33
C ARG A 11 -17.43 -39.08 7.84
N ARG A 12 -16.65 -39.02 6.77
CA ARG A 12 -16.50 -37.77 6.01
C ARG A 12 -17.80 -37.42 5.30
N LEU A 13 -18.55 -36.45 5.82
CA LEU A 13 -19.79 -35.96 5.23
C LEU A 13 -19.53 -35.06 4.04
N LEU A 14 -18.42 -34.28 4.09
CA LEU A 14 -18.05 -33.34 3.05
C LEU A 14 -16.77 -33.79 2.33
N ARG A 15 -16.72 -33.57 1.02
CA ARG A 15 -15.48 -33.76 0.23
C ARG A 15 -14.45 -32.70 0.60
N LYS A 16 -13.17 -32.97 0.38
CA LYS A 16 -12.11 -31.97 0.52
C LYS A 16 -12.50 -30.72 -0.29
N ASN A 17 -12.34 -29.56 0.31
CA ASN A 17 -12.65 -28.25 -0.30
C ASN A 17 -14.14 -27.99 -0.63
N THR A 18 -15.09 -28.78 -0.14
CA THR A 18 -16.53 -28.51 -0.38
C THR A 18 -16.92 -27.12 0.13
N THR A 19 -16.57 -26.79 1.35
CA THR A 19 -16.88 -25.47 1.95
C THR A 19 -16.28 -24.31 1.15
N LEU A 20 -15.00 -24.44 0.75
CA LEU A 20 -14.34 -23.40 -0.07
C LEU A 20 -15.02 -23.21 -1.42
N ARG A 21 -15.42 -24.32 -2.06
CA ARG A 21 -16.14 -24.27 -3.33
C ARG A 21 -17.50 -23.60 -3.19
N GLU A 22 -18.28 -23.98 -2.19
CA GLU A 22 -19.60 -23.43 -1.94
C GLU A 22 -19.51 -21.94 -1.59
N LEU A 23 -18.56 -21.55 -0.73
CA LEU A 23 -18.29 -20.16 -0.43
C LEU A 23 -17.90 -19.38 -1.70
N SER A 24 -17.01 -19.94 -2.53
CA SER A 24 -16.61 -19.32 -3.80
C SER A 24 -17.79 -19.12 -4.75
N GLN A 25 -18.73 -20.08 -4.82
CA GLN A 25 -19.93 -19.97 -5.64
C GLN A 25 -20.88 -18.90 -5.08
N LEU A 26 -21.02 -18.82 -3.76
CA LEU A 26 -21.83 -17.79 -3.09
C LEU A 26 -21.29 -16.39 -3.35
N LEU A 27 -19.97 -16.22 -3.29
CA LEU A 27 -19.31 -14.92 -3.46
C LEU A 27 -19.27 -14.43 -4.92
N GLU A 28 -19.22 -15.33 -5.90
CA GLU A 28 -19.03 -14.98 -7.32
C GLU A 28 -19.96 -13.87 -7.84
N PRO A 29 -21.28 -13.87 -7.61
CA PRO A 29 -22.18 -12.82 -8.09
C PRO A 29 -21.99 -11.48 -7.37
N HIS A 30 -21.32 -11.46 -6.22
CA HIS A 30 -21.11 -10.26 -5.40
C HIS A 30 -19.74 -9.62 -5.61
N LEU A 31 -18.85 -10.24 -6.40
CA LEU A 31 -17.52 -9.72 -6.66
C LEU A 31 -17.52 -8.91 -7.97
N PRO A 32 -17.37 -7.58 -7.92
CA PRO A 32 -17.38 -6.75 -9.11
C PRO A 32 -16.15 -7.04 -9.98
N ARG A 33 -16.31 -6.85 -11.29
CA ARG A 33 -15.22 -6.96 -12.26
C ARG A 33 -15.10 -5.68 -13.06
N LEU A 34 -13.88 -5.31 -13.41
CA LEU A 34 -13.64 -4.20 -14.30
C LEU A 34 -14.06 -4.57 -15.72
N ALA A 35 -15.17 -4.01 -16.14
CA ALA A 35 -15.58 -4.00 -17.54
C ALA A 35 -15.20 -2.68 -18.18
N THR A 36 -14.71 -2.71 -19.42
CA THR A 36 -14.39 -1.51 -20.19
C THR A 36 -15.69 -0.74 -20.51
N PRO A 37 -15.83 0.50 -20.05
CA PRO A 37 -17.04 1.30 -20.34
C PRO A 37 -17.14 1.71 -21.80
N ALA A 38 -18.33 2.13 -22.21
CA ALA A 38 -18.60 2.54 -23.58
C ALA A 38 -17.87 3.84 -24.00
N SER A 39 -17.48 4.70 -23.06
CA SER A 39 -16.79 5.96 -23.36
C SER A 39 -15.90 6.44 -22.21
N PRO A 40 -14.90 7.31 -22.51
CA PRO A 40 -14.09 8.00 -21.49
C PRO A 40 -14.93 8.71 -20.43
N ALA A 41 -15.96 9.46 -20.84
CA ALA A 41 -16.84 10.20 -19.93
C ALA A 41 -17.61 9.26 -18.97
N THR A 42 -18.03 8.09 -19.43
CA THR A 42 -18.68 7.08 -18.59
C THR A 42 -17.70 6.53 -17.55
N TRP A 43 -16.45 6.28 -17.95
CA TRP A 43 -15.41 5.84 -17.00
C TRP A 43 -15.12 6.92 -15.96
N GLN A 44 -14.91 8.16 -16.35
CA GLN A 44 -14.60 9.27 -15.44
C GLN A 44 -15.69 9.45 -14.38
N ARG A 45 -16.98 9.43 -14.78
CA ARG A 45 -18.11 9.48 -13.83
C ARG A 45 -18.10 8.31 -12.88
N ARG A 46 -17.91 7.07 -13.40
CA ARG A 46 -17.83 5.86 -12.57
C ARG A 46 -16.68 5.95 -11.56
N ALA A 47 -15.48 6.32 -11.99
CA ALA A 47 -14.31 6.42 -11.12
C ALA A 47 -14.53 7.46 -10.01
N GLN A 48 -15.10 8.63 -10.35
CA GLN A 48 -15.42 9.67 -9.38
C GLN A 48 -16.48 9.21 -8.35
N GLN A 49 -17.54 8.55 -8.80
CA GLN A 49 -18.57 8.00 -7.93
C GLN A 49 -18.02 6.89 -7.04
N SER A 50 -17.20 5.99 -7.59
CA SER A 50 -16.56 4.93 -6.81
C SER A 50 -15.65 5.50 -5.74
N ARG A 51 -14.84 6.52 -6.06
CA ARG A 51 -13.96 7.20 -5.10
C ARG A 51 -14.75 7.81 -3.94
N LYS A 52 -15.83 8.51 -4.25
CA LYS A 52 -16.71 9.10 -3.24
C LYS A 52 -17.32 8.02 -2.34
N ARG A 53 -17.94 6.99 -2.92
CA ARG A 53 -18.61 5.92 -2.17
C ARG A 53 -17.63 5.11 -1.32
N LEU A 54 -16.43 4.81 -1.83
CA LEU A 54 -15.41 4.11 -1.05
C LEU A 54 -14.97 4.91 0.16
N LEU A 55 -14.75 6.23 0.02
CA LEU A 55 -14.42 7.08 1.15
C LEU A 55 -15.57 7.18 2.15
N GLU A 56 -16.83 7.23 1.69
CA GLU A 56 -18.00 7.16 2.57
C GLU A 56 -18.03 5.85 3.36
N ASN A 57 -17.83 4.71 2.70
CA ASN A 57 -17.78 3.40 3.35
C ASN A 57 -16.60 3.29 4.34
N PHE A 58 -15.40 3.76 3.94
CA PHE A 58 -14.19 3.67 4.77
C PHE A 58 -14.27 4.54 6.03
N PHE A 59 -15.07 5.58 6.01
CA PHE A 59 -15.25 6.47 7.17
C PHE A 59 -16.60 6.29 7.86
N GLN A 60 -17.33 5.21 7.55
CA GLN A 60 -18.54 4.86 8.28
C GLN A 60 -18.21 4.62 9.76
N GLY A 61 -18.99 5.26 10.65
CA GLY A 61 -18.82 5.15 12.10
C GLY A 61 -17.65 5.95 12.69
N HIS A 62 -16.84 6.62 11.85
CA HIS A 62 -15.76 7.50 12.31
C HIS A 62 -16.25 8.91 12.68
N PRO A 63 -15.52 9.62 13.56
CA PRO A 63 -15.78 11.04 13.81
C PRO A 63 -15.71 11.86 12.52
N PRO A 64 -16.56 12.88 12.35
CA PRO A 64 -16.55 13.72 11.15
C PRO A 64 -15.27 14.57 11.08
N GLY A 65 -14.91 14.98 9.87
CA GLY A 65 -13.80 15.92 9.63
C GLY A 65 -12.40 15.34 9.58
N LEU A 66 -12.21 14.04 9.88
CA LEU A 66 -10.89 13.39 9.91
C LEU A 66 -10.11 13.52 8.61
N LEU A 67 -10.79 13.42 7.46
CA LEU A 67 -10.17 13.54 6.14
C LEU A 67 -9.61 14.94 5.85
N LYS A 68 -10.16 15.98 6.49
CA LYS A 68 -9.75 17.37 6.29
C LYS A 68 -8.77 17.88 7.35
N ALA A 69 -8.63 17.16 8.46
CA ALA A 69 -7.77 17.54 9.54
C ALA A 69 -6.28 17.46 9.13
N THR A 70 -5.54 18.51 9.42
CA THR A 70 -4.07 18.55 9.24
C THR A 70 -3.41 17.64 10.28
N PRO A 71 -2.48 16.78 9.91
CA PRO A 71 -1.79 15.90 10.87
C PRO A 71 -0.92 16.72 11.82
N ARG A 72 -0.94 16.37 13.11
CA ARG A 72 0.07 16.83 14.07
C ARG A 72 1.38 16.10 13.77
N VAL A 73 2.51 16.82 13.80
CA VAL A 73 3.84 16.27 13.50
C VAL A 73 4.80 16.62 14.63
N GLN A 74 5.60 15.64 15.03
CA GLN A 74 6.69 15.82 16.01
C GLN A 74 8.00 15.34 15.37
N TRP A 75 8.94 16.25 15.22
CA TRP A 75 10.31 15.95 14.81
C TRP A 75 11.10 15.41 16.00
N ARG A 76 11.86 14.32 15.80
CA ARG A 76 12.52 13.56 16.87
C ARG A 76 14.04 13.51 16.76
N GLY A 77 14.59 14.15 15.77
CA GLY A 77 16.03 14.24 15.55
C GLY A 77 16.41 14.08 14.08
N THR A 78 17.70 14.23 13.82
CA THR A 78 18.29 14.12 12.48
C THR A 78 19.57 13.29 12.55
N ILE A 79 19.77 12.41 11.59
CA ILE A 79 21.01 11.68 11.36
C ILE A 79 21.67 12.33 10.16
N GLU A 80 22.81 13.00 10.37
CA GLU A 80 23.66 13.52 9.29
C GLU A 80 24.57 12.39 8.82
N THR A 81 24.38 11.91 7.59
CA THR A 81 25.07 10.72 7.09
C THR A 81 26.46 11.03 6.52
N GLY A 82 26.71 12.28 6.13
CA GLY A 82 27.93 12.65 5.39
C GLY A 82 27.95 12.13 3.94
N GLN A 83 26.90 11.45 3.49
CA GLN A 83 26.80 10.77 2.17
C GLN A 83 25.92 11.53 1.16
N GLY A 84 25.77 12.85 1.33
CA GLY A 84 24.96 13.70 0.45
C GLY A 84 23.46 13.71 0.78
N TYR A 85 23.03 13.00 1.79
CA TYR A 85 21.68 13.01 2.31
C TYR A 85 21.69 12.95 3.84
N ARG A 86 20.53 13.23 4.46
CA ARG A 86 20.26 13.06 5.89
C ARG A 86 18.94 12.37 6.12
N ILE A 87 18.75 11.81 7.31
CA ILE A 87 17.52 11.15 7.73
C ILE A 87 16.92 11.94 8.88
N ARG A 88 15.75 12.52 8.67
CA ARG A 88 15.00 13.21 9.70
C ARG A 88 13.97 12.28 10.30
N LYS A 89 14.06 12.05 11.60
CA LYS A 89 13.11 11.23 12.36
C LYS A 89 11.89 12.06 12.72
N LEU A 90 10.70 11.53 12.48
CA LEU A 90 9.46 12.17 12.86
C LEU A 90 8.40 11.13 13.24
N ARG A 91 7.42 11.58 13.98
CA ARG A 91 6.14 10.87 14.09
C ARG A 91 5.01 11.83 13.79
N TYR A 92 3.98 11.32 13.14
CA TYR A 92 2.77 12.10 12.85
C TYR A 92 1.55 11.37 13.41
N GLU A 93 0.54 12.15 13.82
CA GLU A 93 -0.71 11.56 14.25
C GLU A 93 -1.50 11.07 13.05
N GLY A 94 -1.41 9.76 12.80
CA GLY A 94 -2.10 9.09 11.69
C GLY A 94 -3.61 8.98 11.92
N TYR A 95 -4.03 8.66 13.13
CA TYR A 95 -5.41 8.66 13.59
C TYR A 95 -5.44 9.32 14.99
N PRO A 96 -6.55 9.89 15.47
CA PRO A 96 -6.58 10.48 16.80
C PRO A 96 -6.01 9.56 17.88
N GLY A 97 -4.97 10.04 18.57
CA GLY A 97 -4.22 9.27 19.56
C GLY A 97 -3.21 8.26 19.01
N MET A 98 -3.28 7.87 17.73
CA MET A 98 -2.36 6.91 17.11
C MET A 98 -1.27 7.64 16.31
N TRP A 99 -0.05 7.62 16.82
CA TRP A 99 1.12 8.20 16.18
C TRP A 99 1.85 7.17 15.33
N VAL A 100 2.29 7.60 14.16
CA VAL A 100 3.01 6.77 13.18
C VAL A 100 4.45 7.26 13.09
N PRO A 101 5.43 6.42 13.43
CA PRO A 101 6.85 6.74 13.20
C PRO A 101 7.16 6.76 11.71
N ALA A 102 8.00 7.69 11.30
CA ALA A 102 8.44 7.82 9.92
C ALA A 102 9.88 8.36 9.83
N LEU A 103 10.52 8.08 8.72
CA LEU A 103 11.86 8.56 8.37
C LEU A 103 11.79 9.33 7.06
N LEU A 104 12.16 10.60 7.10
CA LEU A 104 12.30 11.42 5.91
C LEU A 104 13.77 11.43 5.47
N TYR A 105 14.05 10.73 4.37
CA TYR A 105 15.33 10.79 3.69
C TYR A 105 15.32 11.98 2.75
N GLU A 106 16.24 12.90 2.93
CA GLU A 106 16.30 14.12 2.11
C GLU A 106 17.75 14.46 1.70
N PRO A 107 17.96 14.96 0.48
CA PRO A 107 19.26 15.48 0.07
C PRO A 107 19.74 16.57 1.01
N THR A 108 21.04 16.62 1.32
CA THR A 108 21.62 17.71 2.12
C THR A 108 21.60 19.05 1.39
N GLN A 109 21.66 19.00 0.05
CA GLN A 109 21.57 20.19 -0.80
C GLN A 109 20.29 20.16 -1.62
N LEU A 110 19.29 20.92 -1.21
CA LEU A 110 18.02 21.07 -1.92
C LEU A 110 18.00 22.43 -2.64
N ARG A 111 17.82 22.38 -3.98
CA ARG A 111 17.62 23.58 -4.79
C ARG A 111 16.19 23.59 -5.34
N GLY A 112 15.41 24.56 -4.87
CA GLY A 112 14.00 24.67 -5.32
C GLY A 112 13.11 23.54 -4.84
N ARG A 113 12.09 23.20 -5.65
CA ARG A 113 11.17 22.10 -5.39
C ARG A 113 11.67 20.82 -6.06
N VAL A 114 11.61 19.71 -5.33
CA VAL A 114 12.07 18.40 -5.77
C VAL A 114 10.93 17.38 -5.73
N PRO A 115 11.01 16.32 -6.55
CA PRO A 115 10.03 15.24 -6.49
C PRO A 115 9.98 14.60 -5.10
N VAL A 116 8.81 14.09 -4.75
CA VAL A 116 8.59 13.43 -3.47
C VAL A 116 8.07 12.02 -3.66
N VAL A 117 8.50 11.09 -2.82
CA VAL A 117 8.11 9.68 -2.88
C VAL A 117 7.64 9.20 -1.52
N LEU A 118 6.38 8.80 -1.43
CA LEU A 118 5.85 8.12 -0.25
C LEU A 118 6.18 6.62 -0.36
N ASN A 119 6.87 6.10 0.67
CA ASN A 119 7.33 4.72 0.75
C ASN A 119 6.69 4.01 1.94
N PRO A 120 5.42 3.57 1.86
CA PRO A 120 4.80 2.82 2.93
C PRO A 120 5.47 1.45 3.09
N ASN A 121 5.60 1.02 4.33
CA ASN A 121 6.12 -0.29 4.66
C ASN A 121 5.00 -1.34 4.63
N GLY A 122 5.36 -2.57 4.30
CA GLY A 122 4.45 -3.73 4.34
C GLY A 122 4.74 -4.65 5.52
N HIS A 123 4.19 -5.85 5.47
CA HIS A 123 4.27 -6.87 6.51
C HIS A 123 5.70 -7.39 6.67
N HIS A 124 6.46 -6.79 7.55
CA HIS A 124 7.76 -7.28 7.98
C HIS A 124 8.10 -6.75 9.37
N ALA A 125 8.47 -7.66 10.29
CA ALA A 125 8.70 -7.34 11.70
C ALA A 125 9.70 -6.19 11.91
N GLY A 126 10.75 -6.07 11.08
CA GLY A 126 11.73 -4.99 11.12
C GLY A 126 11.21 -3.63 10.62
N GLY A 127 9.97 -3.56 10.11
CA GLY A 127 9.33 -2.31 9.69
C GLY A 127 10.20 -1.47 8.75
N LYS A 128 10.31 -0.18 9.03
CA LYS A 128 11.09 0.80 8.24
C LYS A 128 12.62 0.58 8.28
N ALA A 129 13.12 -0.23 9.21
CA ALA A 129 14.56 -0.50 9.37
C ALA A 129 15.10 -1.59 8.43
N MET A 130 14.24 -2.29 7.67
CA MET A 130 14.65 -3.32 6.73
C MET A 130 15.58 -2.78 5.64
N ASP A 131 16.65 -3.52 5.36
CA ASP A 131 17.73 -3.13 4.44
C ASP A 131 17.22 -2.68 3.07
N TYR A 132 16.36 -3.46 2.42
CA TYR A 132 15.82 -3.12 1.10
C TYR A 132 14.94 -1.84 1.12
N LYS A 133 14.34 -1.51 2.27
CA LYS A 133 13.54 -0.29 2.44
C LYS A 133 14.46 0.92 2.62
N GLN A 134 15.52 0.76 3.42
CA GLN A 134 16.58 1.76 3.54
C GLN A 134 17.25 1.99 2.20
N ALA A 135 17.72 0.93 1.53
CA ALA A 135 18.37 0.99 0.20
C ALA A 135 17.55 1.83 -0.79
N ARG A 136 16.25 1.57 -0.88
CA ARG A 136 15.35 2.33 -1.75
C ARG A 136 15.28 3.81 -1.36
N CYS A 137 15.08 4.13 -0.08
CA CYS A 137 14.95 5.52 0.39
C CYS A 137 16.27 6.29 0.30
N ILE A 138 17.41 5.66 0.62
CA ILE A 138 18.77 6.22 0.43
C ILE A 138 18.97 6.59 -1.04
N ASN A 139 18.67 5.65 -1.92
CA ASN A 139 18.83 5.85 -3.35
C ASN A 139 17.92 6.95 -3.91
N LEU A 140 16.68 7.07 -3.45
CA LEU A 140 15.79 8.16 -3.84
C LEU A 140 16.35 9.52 -3.37
N ALA A 141 16.85 9.60 -2.13
CA ALA A 141 17.45 10.83 -1.60
C ALA A 141 18.72 11.22 -2.35
N LYS A 142 19.62 10.27 -2.63
CA LYS A 142 20.82 10.51 -3.45
C LYS A 142 20.52 10.97 -4.88
N ARG A 143 19.33 10.66 -5.38
CA ARG A 143 18.79 11.12 -6.67
C ARG A 143 18.09 12.47 -6.61
N GLY A 144 18.15 13.16 -5.47
CA GLY A 144 17.58 14.49 -5.31
C GLY A 144 16.10 14.52 -4.97
N MET A 145 15.50 13.43 -4.48
CA MET A 145 14.08 13.36 -4.10
C MET A 145 13.92 13.36 -2.58
N LEU A 146 12.75 13.80 -2.08
CA LEU A 146 12.34 13.54 -0.71
C LEU A 146 11.66 12.17 -0.64
N ALA A 147 12.15 11.27 0.21
CA ALA A 147 11.57 9.94 0.38
C ALA A 147 11.09 9.75 1.83
N LEU A 148 9.78 9.65 2.03
CA LEU A 148 9.18 9.40 3.33
C LEU A 148 8.87 7.92 3.51
N SER A 149 9.58 7.24 4.41
CA SER A 149 9.30 5.87 4.83
C SER A 149 8.41 5.91 6.08
N THR A 150 7.19 5.38 5.96
CA THR A 150 6.21 5.36 7.07
C THR A 150 6.09 3.96 7.65
N GLU A 151 5.96 3.86 8.96
CA GLU A 151 5.72 2.56 9.61
C GLU A 151 4.32 2.03 9.26
N PHE A 152 4.16 0.71 9.29
CA PHE A 152 2.89 0.04 9.07
C PHE A 152 2.34 -0.50 10.39
N ILE A 153 1.01 -0.43 10.59
CA ILE A 153 0.36 -0.99 11.78
C ILE A 153 0.81 -2.44 11.97
N GLY A 154 1.16 -2.81 13.17
CA GLY A 154 1.62 -4.16 13.53
C GLY A 154 3.10 -4.43 13.24
N MET A 155 3.84 -3.51 12.62
CA MET A 155 5.23 -3.70 12.21
C MET A 155 6.15 -2.67 12.87
N GLY A 156 7.43 -3.00 12.99
CA GLY A 156 8.45 -2.11 13.53
C GLY A 156 8.04 -1.54 14.89
N GLU A 157 8.03 -0.22 15.04
CA GLU A 157 7.64 0.44 16.29
C GLU A 157 6.14 0.35 16.59
N LEU A 158 5.28 0.01 15.60
CA LEU A 158 3.84 -0.21 15.79
C LEU A 158 3.49 -1.68 16.09
N ARG A 159 4.45 -2.48 16.51
CA ARG A 159 4.30 -3.94 16.78
C ARG A 159 3.30 -4.29 17.90
N ALA A 160 2.87 -3.33 18.70
CA ALA A 160 1.81 -3.55 19.68
C ALA A 160 0.47 -3.97 19.04
N ASP A 161 0.27 -3.60 17.77
CA ASP A 161 -0.85 -4.04 16.92
C ASP A 161 -0.42 -5.15 15.94
N ALA A 162 0.46 -6.08 16.35
CA ALA A 162 0.97 -7.14 15.49
C ALA A 162 -0.13 -8.02 14.87
N GLU A 163 -1.31 -8.06 15.47
CA GLU A 163 -2.45 -8.79 14.95
C GLU A 163 -3.37 -7.87 14.15
N HIS A 164 -3.16 -7.79 12.83
CA HIS A 164 -4.04 -7.06 11.91
C HIS A 164 -5.50 -7.48 11.98
N LEU A 165 -5.78 -8.70 12.42
CA LEU A 165 -7.14 -9.21 12.67
C LEU A 165 -7.94 -8.33 13.64
N ARG A 166 -7.29 -7.56 14.49
CA ARG A 166 -7.94 -6.59 15.40
C ARG A 166 -8.69 -5.47 14.68
N ILE A 167 -8.42 -5.25 13.39
CA ILE A 167 -9.23 -4.36 12.55
C ILE A 167 -10.71 -4.79 12.55
N GLY A 168 -10.97 -6.11 12.57
CA GLY A 168 -12.32 -6.65 12.63
C GLY A 168 -13.09 -6.29 13.90
N LEU A 169 -12.42 -5.96 15.01
CA LEU A 169 -13.08 -5.47 16.22
C LEU A 169 -13.78 -4.14 15.96
N LEU A 170 -13.14 -3.25 15.18
CA LEU A 170 -13.71 -1.96 14.82
C LEU A 170 -14.95 -2.17 13.92
N ASP A 171 -14.85 -3.06 12.94
CA ASP A 171 -15.96 -3.37 12.03
C ASP A 171 -17.18 -3.91 12.79
N VAL A 172 -16.96 -4.82 13.75
CA VAL A 172 -18.04 -5.37 14.62
C VAL A 172 -18.68 -4.28 15.47
N LEU A 173 -17.92 -3.27 15.87
CA LEU A 173 -18.41 -2.13 16.66
C LEU A 173 -18.99 -1.00 15.78
N GLY A 174 -19.17 -1.24 14.49
CA GLY A 174 -19.79 -0.30 13.56
C GLY A 174 -18.90 0.86 13.12
N MET A 175 -17.57 0.70 13.25
CA MET A 175 -16.56 1.63 12.73
C MET A 175 -15.68 0.91 11.70
N ALA A 176 -15.76 1.33 10.43
CA ALA A 176 -14.99 0.67 9.37
C ALA A 176 -13.49 0.75 9.64
N GLY A 177 -12.86 -0.36 10.03
CA GLY A 177 -11.46 -0.41 10.45
C GLY A 177 -10.48 0.06 9.38
N ILE A 178 -10.82 -0.12 8.11
CA ILE A 178 -10.03 0.38 6.97
C ILE A 178 -9.83 1.90 6.99
N GLY A 179 -10.76 2.66 7.59
CA GLY A 179 -10.64 4.11 7.72
C GLY A 179 -9.41 4.53 8.54
N VAL A 180 -9.04 3.73 9.56
CA VAL A 180 -7.80 3.95 10.32
C VAL A 180 -6.59 3.79 9.39
N PHE A 181 -6.48 2.67 8.70
CA PHE A 181 -5.36 2.41 7.76
C PHE A 181 -5.27 3.46 6.66
N TYR A 182 -6.41 3.81 6.04
CA TYR A 182 -6.44 4.83 5.01
C TYR A 182 -5.95 6.19 5.52
N LEU A 183 -6.40 6.59 6.71
CA LEU A 183 -6.03 7.88 7.27
C LEU A 183 -4.54 7.97 7.60
N LEU A 184 -3.93 6.89 8.11
CA LEU A 184 -2.50 6.82 8.35
C LEU A 184 -1.70 7.07 7.04
N MET A 185 -2.08 6.41 5.96
CA MET A 185 -1.45 6.58 4.64
C MET A 185 -1.62 8.01 4.11
N LYS A 186 -2.86 8.51 4.14
CA LYS A 186 -3.19 9.85 3.66
C LYS A 186 -2.42 10.93 4.43
N ARG A 187 -2.35 10.82 5.74
CA ARG A 187 -1.61 11.77 6.57
C ARG A 187 -0.10 11.70 6.37
N GLY A 188 0.45 10.53 6.06
CA GLY A 188 1.83 10.40 5.59
C GLY A 188 2.07 11.20 4.31
N LEU A 189 1.15 11.13 3.35
CA LEU A 189 1.19 11.96 2.14
C LEU A 189 1.07 13.45 2.46
N ASP A 190 0.16 13.83 3.36
CA ASP A 190 0.00 15.23 3.80
C ASP A 190 1.32 15.77 4.39
N VAL A 191 1.95 15.00 5.29
CA VAL A 191 3.24 15.36 5.91
C VAL A 191 4.34 15.55 4.88
N LEU A 192 4.40 14.66 3.89
CA LEU A 192 5.39 14.74 2.81
C LEU A 192 5.17 15.98 1.94
N LEU A 193 3.93 16.31 1.61
CA LEU A 193 3.58 17.49 0.81
C LEU A 193 3.73 18.82 1.58
N LEU A 194 3.72 18.80 2.90
CA LEU A 194 3.98 19.98 3.74
C LEU A 194 5.47 20.34 3.80
N GLN A 195 6.38 19.53 3.29
CA GLN A 195 7.80 19.87 3.26
C GLN A 195 8.03 21.05 2.30
N ARG A 196 8.80 22.05 2.74
CA ARG A 196 9.05 23.29 1.99
C ARG A 196 9.52 23.06 0.55
N ASN A 197 10.33 22.03 0.34
CA ASN A 197 10.90 21.70 -0.96
C ASN A 197 10.09 20.65 -1.74
N ALA A 198 8.94 20.23 -1.25
CA ALA A 198 8.09 19.28 -1.96
C ALA A 198 7.50 19.88 -3.24
N ASP A 199 7.57 19.14 -4.32
CA ASP A 199 6.90 19.47 -5.57
C ASP A 199 5.56 18.72 -5.66
N PRO A 200 4.42 19.39 -5.51
CA PRO A 200 3.12 18.73 -5.54
C PRO A 200 2.71 18.22 -6.93
N SER A 201 3.46 18.60 -7.97
CA SER A 201 3.24 18.08 -9.34
C SER A 201 4.03 16.81 -9.64
N ARG A 202 5.01 16.45 -8.79
CA ARG A 202 5.88 15.29 -8.94
C ARG A 202 5.85 14.43 -7.68
N VAL A 203 4.75 13.71 -7.47
CA VAL A 203 4.46 12.91 -6.28
C VAL A 203 4.36 11.45 -6.66
N ALA A 204 5.30 10.64 -6.21
CA ALA A 204 5.24 9.20 -6.42
C ALA A 204 4.85 8.45 -5.13
N MET A 205 4.32 7.25 -5.31
CA MET A 205 4.10 6.31 -4.22
C MET A 205 4.53 4.91 -4.65
N THR A 206 5.27 4.21 -3.79
CA THR A 206 5.75 2.85 -4.05
C THR A 206 5.95 2.05 -2.77
N GLY A 207 5.72 0.75 -2.83
CA GLY A 207 5.97 -0.19 -1.74
C GLY A 207 5.79 -1.63 -2.19
N LEU A 208 6.33 -2.57 -1.40
CA LEU A 208 6.22 -4.01 -1.63
C LEU A 208 5.11 -4.59 -0.76
N SER A 209 4.38 -5.60 -1.28
CA SER A 209 3.43 -6.39 -0.48
C SER A 209 2.35 -5.50 0.17
N GLY A 210 2.21 -5.49 1.46
CA GLY A 210 1.35 -4.54 2.17
C GLY A 210 1.64 -3.07 1.82
N GLY A 211 2.90 -2.70 1.53
CA GLY A 211 3.24 -1.38 1.01
C GLY A 211 2.76 -1.16 -0.43
N GLY A 212 2.77 -2.20 -1.25
CA GLY A 212 2.19 -2.18 -2.60
C GLY A 212 0.66 -2.08 -2.56
N TRP A 213 0.03 -2.77 -1.62
CA TRP A 213 -1.40 -2.64 -1.35
C TRP A 213 -1.77 -1.21 -0.94
N GLN A 214 -1.03 -0.63 0.01
CA GLN A 214 -1.21 0.77 0.43
C GLN A 214 -1.07 1.71 -0.76
N THR A 215 -0.07 1.47 -1.63
CA THR A 215 0.13 2.25 -2.86
C THR A 215 -1.09 2.16 -3.76
N ALA A 216 -1.61 0.96 -4.00
CA ALA A 216 -2.78 0.77 -4.85
C ALA A 216 -4.05 1.43 -4.26
N LEU A 217 -4.28 1.25 -2.96
CA LEU A 217 -5.47 1.79 -2.31
C LEU A 217 -5.45 3.32 -2.24
N LEU A 218 -4.36 3.91 -1.73
CA LEU A 218 -4.28 5.35 -1.59
C LEU A 218 -4.28 6.03 -2.95
N ALA A 219 -3.52 5.53 -3.93
CA ALA A 219 -3.49 6.14 -5.27
C ALA A 219 -4.84 6.08 -6.00
N ALA A 220 -5.67 5.07 -5.75
CA ALA A 220 -7.02 5.03 -6.31
C ALA A 220 -7.93 6.13 -5.74
N LEU A 221 -7.71 6.52 -4.49
CA LEU A 221 -8.59 7.41 -3.75
C LEU A 221 -8.04 8.85 -3.58
N ASP A 222 -6.73 9.04 -3.71
CA ASP A 222 -6.07 10.35 -3.59
C ASP A 222 -5.32 10.71 -4.88
N GLU A 223 -5.87 11.65 -5.61
CA GLU A 223 -5.35 12.06 -6.93
C GLU A 223 -4.10 12.94 -6.87
N ARG A 224 -3.65 13.32 -5.68
CA ARG A 224 -2.39 14.06 -5.51
C ARG A 224 -1.15 13.21 -5.82
N ILE A 225 -1.29 11.88 -5.80
CA ILE A 225 -0.23 10.96 -6.24
C ILE A 225 -0.21 10.96 -7.76
N THR A 226 0.89 11.44 -8.36
CA THR A 226 1.02 11.66 -9.81
C THR A 226 1.78 10.53 -10.54
N ALA A 227 2.52 9.68 -9.82
CA ALA A 227 3.21 8.50 -10.36
C ALA A 227 3.06 7.30 -9.40
N ILE A 228 2.69 6.12 -9.92
CA ILE A 228 2.19 5.00 -9.10
C ILE A 228 2.99 3.74 -9.39
N VAL A 229 3.63 3.16 -8.37
CA VAL A 229 4.47 1.96 -8.52
C VAL A 229 4.18 0.94 -7.41
N PRO A 230 3.05 0.21 -7.42
CA PRO A 230 2.81 -0.89 -6.50
C PRO A 230 3.64 -2.12 -6.89
N VAL A 231 4.30 -2.74 -5.92
CA VAL A 231 5.12 -3.95 -6.13
C VAL A 231 4.49 -5.13 -5.41
N ALA A 232 4.07 -6.16 -6.14
CA ALA A 232 3.46 -7.40 -5.64
C ALA A 232 2.47 -7.16 -4.48
N GLY A 233 1.57 -6.18 -4.64
CA GLY A 233 0.75 -5.67 -3.53
C GLY A 233 -0.74 -6.00 -3.63
N HIS A 234 -1.26 -6.42 -4.78
CA HIS A 234 -2.68 -6.63 -4.92
C HIS A 234 -3.07 -7.53 -6.09
N SER A 235 -4.20 -8.17 -5.98
CA SER A 235 -4.94 -8.83 -7.05
C SER A 235 -6.44 -8.71 -6.75
N PRO A 236 -7.34 -8.93 -7.72
CA PRO A 236 -8.77 -8.83 -7.44
C PRO A 236 -9.25 -9.93 -6.51
N LEU A 237 -10.21 -9.63 -5.63
CA LEU A 237 -10.80 -10.60 -4.71
C LEU A 237 -11.50 -11.75 -5.47
N TRP A 238 -12.12 -11.45 -6.62
CA TRP A 238 -12.71 -12.48 -7.46
C TRP A 238 -11.70 -13.55 -7.92
N GLN A 239 -10.41 -13.21 -8.01
CA GLN A 239 -9.34 -14.16 -8.28
C GLN A 239 -8.83 -14.83 -7.02
N ARG A 240 -8.67 -14.05 -5.91
CA ARG A 240 -8.11 -14.53 -4.64
C ARG A 240 -8.89 -15.70 -4.06
N LYS A 241 -10.22 -15.74 -4.25
CA LYS A 241 -11.06 -16.88 -3.83
C LYS A 241 -10.60 -18.25 -4.37
N SER A 242 -9.85 -18.25 -5.47
CA SER A 242 -9.27 -19.47 -6.08
C SER A 242 -7.83 -19.73 -5.64
N CYS A 243 -7.21 -18.81 -4.91
CA CYS A 243 -5.82 -18.90 -4.46
C CYS A 243 -5.70 -18.36 -3.04
N VAL A 244 -5.74 -19.26 -2.06
CA VAL A 244 -5.74 -18.88 -0.62
C VAL A 244 -4.50 -18.05 -0.25
N ALA A 245 -3.34 -18.30 -0.87
CA ALA A 245 -2.13 -17.53 -0.65
C ALA A 245 -2.28 -16.04 -1.00
N ASP A 246 -3.19 -15.70 -1.92
CA ASP A 246 -3.42 -14.33 -2.35
C ASP A 246 -4.52 -13.60 -1.54
N ILE A 247 -5.18 -14.26 -0.58
CA ILE A 247 -6.29 -13.63 0.18
C ILE A 247 -5.80 -12.39 0.91
N GLY A 248 -4.62 -12.45 1.53
CA GLY A 248 -4.06 -11.35 2.31
C GLY A 248 -4.70 -11.19 3.69
N ASP A 249 -4.39 -10.09 4.33
CA ASP A 249 -4.91 -9.76 5.66
C ASP A 249 -6.25 -9.02 5.58
N LEU A 250 -6.94 -8.86 6.72
CA LEU A 250 -8.28 -8.27 6.76
C LEU A 250 -8.34 -6.83 6.21
N GLU A 251 -7.30 -6.03 6.42
CA GLU A 251 -7.25 -4.67 5.87
C GLU A 251 -7.22 -4.68 4.33
N GLN A 252 -6.77 -5.79 3.71
CA GLN A 252 -6.79 -5.95 2.25
C GLN A 252 -8.14 -6.45 1.72
N CYS A 253 -9.04 -6.84 2.62
CA CYS A 253 -10.41 -7.26 2.31
C CYS A 253 -11.42 -6.42 3.11
N PRO A 254 -11.36 -5.06 3.00
CA PRO A 254 -12.19 -4.21 3.85
C PRO A 254 -13.67 -4.46 3.62
N SER A 255 -14.44 -4.34 4.70
CA SER A 255 -15.90 -4.44 4.66
C SER A 255 -16.46 -3.50 3.60
N ASP A 256 -17.44 -3.95 2.85
CA ASP A 256 -18.12 -3.19 1.80
C ASP A 256 -17.30 -2.73 0.60
N LEU A 257 -16.00 -3.09 0.49
CA LEU A 257 -15.19 -2.77 -0.69
C LEU A 257 -15.90 -3.26 -1.97
N CYS A 258 -16.27 -4.53 -1.99
CA CYS A 258 -16.86 -5.18 -3.17
C CYS A 258 -18.26 -4.69 -3.52
N THR A 259 -18.92 -3.94 -2.66
CA THR A 259 -20.20 -3.28 -3.00
C THR A 259 -19.98 -2.12 -4.00
N VAL A 260 -18.74 -1.66 -4.16
CA VAL A 260 -18.37 -0.53 -5.01
C VAL A 260 -17.33 -0.92 -6.07
N ALA A 261 -16.24 -1.56 -5.64
CA ALA A 261 -15.09 -1.84 -6.51
C ALA A 261 -14.32 -3.06 -6.00
N ASP A 262 -13.63 -3.77 -6.89
CA ASP A 262 -12.55 -4.68 -6.55
C ASP A 262 -11.21 -4.07 -7.02
N TYR A 263 -10.08 -4.69 -6.74
CA TYR A 263 -8.75 -4.14 -7.01
C TYR A 263 -8.44 -3.93 -8.50
N ASP A 264 -9.07 -4.64 -9.41
CA ASP A 264 -8.97 -4.35 -10.84
C ASP A 264 -9.62 -2.99 -11.18
N VAL A 265 -10.77 -2.67 -10.57
CA VAL A 265 -11.44 -1.36 -10.70
C VAL A 265 -10.57 -0.27 -10.08
N LEU A 266 -10.03 -0.49 -8.85
CA LEU A 266 -9.12 0.45 -8.19
C LEU A 266 -7.89 0.74 -9.07
N THR A 267 -7.31 -0.29 -9.70
CA THR A 267 -6.17 -0.12 -10.63
C THR A 267 -6.58 0.67 -11.87
N GLY A 268 -7.77 0.44 -12.41
CA GLY A 268 -8.32 1.26 -13.49
C GLY A 268 -8.46 2.74 -13.12
N MET A 269 -8.78 3.03 -11.84
CA MET A 269 -8.89 4.41 -11.33
C MET A 269 -7.55 5.16 -11.23
N PHE A 270 -6.42 4.50 -11.44
CA PHE A 270 -5.12 5.19 -11.57
C PHE A 270 -5.07 6.06 -12.84
N ALA A 271 -5.72 5.62 -13.91
CA ALA A 271 -5.74 6.33 -15.18
C ALA A 271 -6.31 7.76 -15.04
N PRO A 272 -5.70 8.75 -15.70
CA PRO A 272 -4.65 8.68 -16.72
C PRO A 272 -3.20 8.83 -16.18
N ARG A 273 -2.97 8.68 -14.90
CA ARG A 273 -1.67 8.91 -14.25
C ARG A 273 -0.66 7.80 -14.61
N PRO A 274 0.61 8.15 -14.83
CA PRO A 274 1.67 7.17 -15.08
C PRO A 274 1.71 6.09 -14.02
N THR A 275 1.75 4.83 -14.47
CA THR A 275 1.70 3.66 -13.59
C THR A 275 2.65 2.57 -14.08
N LEU A 276 3.50 2.08 -13.17
CA LEU A 276 4.31 0.90 -13.37
C LEU A 276 3.86 -0.18 -12.38
N LEU A 277 3.26 -1.25 -12.87
CA LEU A 277 2.90 -2.42 -12.07
C LEU A 277 4.07 -3.39 -12.06
N ILE A 278 4.61 -3.70 -10.89
CA ILE A 278 5.69 -4.67 -10.72
C ILE A 278 5.16 -5.90 -10.01
N TYR A 279 5.40 -7.08 -10.59
CA TYR A 279 5.08 -8.38 -9.99
C TYR A 279 6.23 -9.35 -10.20
N ASN A 280 6.38 -10.29 -9.28
CA ASN A 280 7.46 -11.27 -9.32
C ASN A 280 6.98 -12.57 -9.96
N HIS A 281 7.86 -13.21 -10.73
CA HIS A 281 7.51 -14.36 -11.57
C HIS A 281 7.12 -15.57 -10.73
N GLU A 282 7.98 -15.95 -9.81
CA GLU A 282 7.81 -17.07 -8.86
C GLU A 282 7.62 -16.56 -7.43
N ASP A 283 6.79 -15.51 -7.29
CA ASP A 283 6.52 -14.94 -5.98
C ASP A 283 6.07 -16.02 -5.00
N ASP A 284 6.88 -16.25 -3.96
CA ASP A 284 6.73 -17.32 -2.98
C ASP A 284 5.81 -16.92 -1.80
N CYS A 285 5.31 -15.67 -1.79
CA CYS A 285 4.30 -15.19 -0.87
C CYS A 285 2.92 -15.16 -1.53
N CYS A 286 2.75 -14.27 -2.52
CA CYS A 286 1.44 -13.92 -3.06
C CYS A 286 1.56 -13.18 -4.41
N PHE A 287 0.44 -13.05 -5.13
CA PHE A 287 0.32 -12.19 -6.31
C PHE A 287 1.31 -12.48 -7.46
N GLN A 288 1.56 -13.76 -7.77
CA GLN A 288 2.46 -14.12 -8.88
C GLN A 288 2.04 -13.48 -10.21
N THR A 289 3.04 -13.11 -11.03
CA THR A 289 2.85 -12.51 -12.36
C THR A 289 1.85 -13.24 -13.23
N ARG A 290 1.89 -14.59 -13.27
CA ARG A 290 0.99 -15.41 -14.09
C ARG A 290 -0.49 -15.19 -13.79
N ARG A 291 -0.82 -14.79 -12.56
CA ARG A 291 -2.19 -14.47 -12.13
C ARG A 291 -2.54 -13.00 -12.37
N THR A 292 -1.66 -12.09 -11.96
CA THR A 292 -1.94 -10.66 -11.90
C THR A 292 -1.87 -9.96 -13.25
N ARG A 293 -1.05 -10.44 -14.19
CA ARG A 293 -1.00 -9.87 -15.53
C ARG A 293 -2.34 -9.91 -16.25
N GLY A 294 -3.08 -11.02 -16.08
CA GLY A 294 -4.42 -11.18 -16.68
C GLY A 294 -5.53 -10.46 -15.94
N SER A 295 -5.46 -10.43 -14.63
CA SER A 295 -6.55 -9.98 -13.75
C SER A 295 -6.44 -8.52 -13.32
N ILE A 296 -5.23 -7.93 -13.34
CA ILE A 296 -4.96 -6.53 -12.97
C ILE A 296 -4.53 -5.72 -14.18
N TYR A 297 -3.39 -6.10 -14.81
CA TYR A 297 -2.80 -5.26 -15.85
C TYR A 297 -3.67 -5.14 -17.11
N ARG A 298 -4.14 -6.27 -17.66
CA ARG A 298 -4.93 -6.23 -18.91
C ARG A 298 -6.21 -5.42 -18.77
N PRO A 299 -7.05 -5.61 -17.73
CA PRO A 299 -8.25 -4.79 -17.54
C PRO A 299 -7.92 -3.31 -17.33
N ALA A 300 -6.93 -2.98 -16.49
CA ALA A 300 -6.52 -1.59 -16.28
C ALA A 300 -6.01 -0.95 -17.57
N ARG A 301 -5.16 -1.65 -18.35
CA ARG A 301 -4.66 -1.15 -19.64
C ARG A 301 -5.77 -0.81 -20.62
N ALA A 302 -6.86 -1.58 -20.63
CA ALA A 302 -8.02 -1.27 -21.49
C ALA A 302 -8.64 0.08 -21.12
N ILE A 303 -8.65 0.48 -19.86
CA ILE A 303 -9.09 1.81 -19.42
C ILE A 303 -8.11 2.89 -19.90
N TYR A 304 -6.80 2.68 -19.78
CA TYR A 304 -5.80 3.62 -20.29
C TYR A 304 -5.91 3.80 -21.79
N GLN A 305 -6.15 2.70 -22.54
CA GLN A 305 -6.39 2.75 -23.98
C GLN A 305 -7.68 3.52 -24.32
N LEU A 306 -8.76 3.27 -23.57
CA LEU A 306 -10.02 4.01 -23.72
C LEU A 306 -9.83 5.52 -23.55
N LEU A 307 -8.94 5.92 -22.64
CA LEU A 307 -8.61 7.34 -22.39
C LEU A 307 -7.55 7.91 -23.34
N GLY A 308 -7.05 7.13 -24.33
CA GLY A 308 -6.04 7.57 -25.27
C GLY A 308 -4.62 7.69 -24.72
N VAL A 309 -4.34 7.07 -23.56
CA VAL A 309 -3.05 7.14 -22.84
C VAL A 309 -2.51 5.74 -22.50
N GLY A 310 -2.68 4.77 -23.39
CA GLY A 310 -2.31 3.39 -23.20
C GLY A 310 -0.81 3.15 -22.95
N ASP A 311 0.04 4.09 -23.27
CA ASP A 311 1.48 4.13 -23.03
C ASP A 311 1.84 4.49 -21.58
N LYS A 312 0.92 5.12 -20.84
CA LYS A 312 1.14 5.52 -19.45
C LYS A 312 1.01 4.39 -18.42
N ILE A 313 0.64 3.21 -18.84
CA ILE A 313 0.66 2.03 -17.96
C ILE A 313 1.61 0.97 -18.49
N SER A 314 2.54 0.54 -17.65
CA SER A 314 3.50 -0.52 -17.95
C SER A 314 3.44 -1.63 -16.90
N PHE A 315 4.00 -2.78 -17.26
CA PHE A 315 4.04 -3.99 -16.42
C PHE A 315 5.43 -4.59 -16.46
N HIS A 316 6.05 -4.73 -15.30
CA HIS A 316 7.32 -5.45 -15.15
C HIS A 316 7.09 -6.80 -14.49
N ASN A 317 7.70 -7.83 -15.07
CA ASN A 317 7.78 -9.17 -14.51
C ASN A 317 9.20 -9.41 -14.01
N ASN A 318 9.41 -9.29 -12.70
CA ASN A 318 10.69 -9.61 -12.10
C ASN A 318 10.95 -11.11 -12.16
N ILE A 319 12.07 -11.53 -12.77
CA ILE A 319 12.51 -12.92 -12.89
C ILE A 319 13.80 -13.18 -12.11
N ASP A 320 14.46 -12.15 -11.64
CA ASP A 320 15.70 -12.21 -10.87
C ASP A 320 15.63 -11.28 -9.64
N PRO A 321 15.50 -11.83 -8.43
CA PRO A 321 15.40 -13.25 -8.10
C PRO A 321 14.04 -13.89 -8.41
N GLY A 322 13.01 -13.14 -8.78
CA GLY A 322 11.66 -13.63 -9.09
C GLY A 322 10.80 -13.99 -7.87
N THR A 323 11.35 -14.09 -6.69
CA THR A 323 10.68 -14.34 -5.41
C THR A 323 10.00 -13.07 -4.87
N HIS A 324 9.36 -13.11 -3.69
CA HIS A 324 8.72 -11.94 -3.08
C HIS A 324 9.75 -10.90 -2.63
N ASN A 325 10.05 -9.90 -3.47
CA ASN A 325 11.18 -9.01 -3.26
C ASN A 325 10.95 -7.57 -3.75
N TYR A 326 11.77 -6.64 -3.23
CA TYR A 326 12.00 -5.32 -3.81
C TYR A 326 13.52 -5.09 -3.95
N GLU A 327 14.17 -6.08 -4.55
CA GLU A 327 15.61 -6.13 -4.76
C GLU A 327 16.05 -5.25 -5.95
N ARG A 328 17.30 -5.40 -6.37
CA ARG A 328 17.98 -4.53 -7.33
C ARG A 328 17.19 -4.32 -8.62
N ASP A 329 16.67 -5.38 -9.26
CA ASP A 329 15.93 -5.24 -10.53
C ASP A 329 14.65 -4.42 -10.33
N ASN A 330 13.85 -4.71 -9.30
CA ASN A 330 12.64 -3.95 -9.00
C ASN A 330 12.94 -2.47 -8.67
N ARG A 331 14.06 -2.19 -7.94
CA ARG A 331 14.48 -0.81 -7.67
C ARG A 331 14.95 -0.10 -8.93
N ARG A 332 15.67 -0.78 -9.81
CA ARG A 332 16.11 -0.26 -11.12
C ARG A 332 14.91 0.16 -11.98
N GLN A 333 13.84 -0.67 -12.01
CA GLN A 333 12.62 -0.31 -12.74
C GLN A 333 11.93 0.93 -12.15
N LEU A 334 11.92 1.04 -10.82
CA LEU A 334 11.42 2.24 -10.13
C LEU A 334 12.21 3.48 -10.55
N TYR A 335 13.54 3.44 -10.52
CA TYR A 335 14.37 4.62 -10.83
C TYR A 335 14.18 5.08 -12.26
N ARG A 336 14.22 4.17 -13.22
CA ARG A 336 13.96 4.46 -14.64
C ARG A 336 12.58 5.07 -14.86
N PHE A 337 11.58 4.51 -14.21
CA PHE A 337 10.22 5.03 -14.30
C PHE A 337 10.13 6.44 -13.73
N LEU A 338 10.69 6.70 -12.56
CA LEU A 338 10.65 8.05 -11.95
C LEU A 338 11.45 9.06 -12.75
N ASP A 339 12.61 8.68 -13.30
CA ASP A 339 13.41 9.54 -14.20
C ASP A 339 12.59 9.98 -15.41
N GLN A 340 11.94 9.01 -16.06
CA GLN A 340 11.09 9.29 -17.21
C GLN A 340 9.89 10.19 -16.85
N GLN A 341 9.21 9.92 -15.72
CA GLN A 341 7.99 10.66 -15.38
C GLN A 341 8.27 12.05 -14.80
N PHE A 342 9.42 12.24 -14.16
CA PHE A 342 9.78 13.50 -13.49
C PHE A 342 10.81 14.32 -14.24
N GLY A 343 11.24 13.86 -15.42
CA GLY A 343 12.26 14.54 -16.22
C GLY A 343 13.61 14.62 -15.53
N LEU A 344 13.98 13.55 -14.86
CA LEU A 344 15.28 13.43 -14.19
C LEU A 344 16.26 12.67 -15.08
N THR A 345 17.56 12.88 -14.85
CA THR A 345 18.64 12.13 -15.49
C THR A 345 19.54 11.60 -14.37
N THR A 346 19.17 10.45 -13.82
CA THR A 346 19.93 9.83 -12.75
C THR A 346 20.52 8.49 -13.21
N HIS A 347 21.03 7.70 -12.29
CA HIS A 347 21.59 6.39 -12.60
C HIS A 347 20.51 5.32 -12.59
N ASP A 348 20.54 4.37 -13.52
CA ASP A 348 19.62 3.24 -13.56
C ASP A 348 19.83 2.28 -12.38
N GLU A 349 21.09 2.07 -11.97
CA GLU A 349 21.48 1.11 -10.94
C GLU A 349 21.51 1.74 -9.54
N ASP A 350 21.45 0.91 -8.49
CA ASP A 350 21.65 1.38 -7.14
C ASP A 350 22.98 2.14 -7.02
N LEU A 351 22.93 3.32 -6.41
CA LEU A 351 24.11 3.99 -5.88
C LEU A 351 24.56 3.26 -4.62
N PRO A 352 25.85 3.27 -4.27
CA PRO A 352 26.36 2.59 -3.07
C PRO A 352 25.55 2.97 -1.82
N TYR A 353 25.16 1.97 -1.04
CA TYR A 353 24.34 2.14 0.17
C TYR A 353 24.64 1.11 1.27
N GLU A 354 25.33 0.02 0.95
CA GLU A 354 25.47 -1.14 1.83
C GLU A 354 26.16 -0.80 3.17
N LEU A 355 27.12 0.12 3.12
CA LEU A 355 27.82 0.61 4.32
C LEU A 355 27.08 1.75 5.05
N GLU A 356 25.92 2.14 4.55
CA GLU A 356 25.11 3.25 5.07
C GLU A 356 23.84 2.74 5.76
N LEU A 357 23.63 1.42 5.76
CA LEU A 357 22.50 0.81 6.44
C LEU A 357 22.64 0.98 7.95
N LEU A 358 21.56 1.39 8.57
CA LEU A 358 21.47 1.65 10.01
C LEU A 358 20.64 0.57 10.70
N THR A 359 20.94 0.31 11.94
CA THR A 359 20.21 -0.63 12.78
C THR A 359 18.81 -0.09 13.16
N GLU A 360 17.92 -1.00 13.59
CA GLU A 360 16.61 -0.64 14.11
C GLU A 360 16.73 0.38 15.26
N SER A 361 17.71 0.21 16.14
CA SER A 361 17.95 1.12 17.27
C SER A 361 18.34 2.53 16.81
N GLU A 362 19.22 2.64 15.83
CA GLU A 362 19.62 3.93 15.27
C GLU A 362 18.46 4.65 14.55
N LEU A 363 17.56 3.89 13.94
CA LEU A 363 16.40 4.42 13.22
C LEU A 363 15.15 4.58 14.11
N ASN A 364 15.23 4.20 15.38
CA ASN A 364 14.12 4.35 16.32
C ASN A 364 13.69 5.81 16.44
N VAL A 365 12.39 6.05 16.35
CA VAL A 365 11.75 7.38 16.48
C VAL A 365 11.16 7.58 17.88
N GLY A 366 10.61 6.51 18.43
CA GLY A 366 9.92 6.48 19.71
C GLY A 366 8.45 6.93 19.63
N LEU A 367 7.60 6.15 20.27
CA LEU A 367 6.16 6.40 20.41
C LEU A 367 5.84 7.00 21.78
N PRO A 368 4.70 7.69 21.95
CA PRO A 368 4.14 7.97 23.26
C PRO A 368 3.83 6.67 24.01
N ALA A 369 3.93 6.69 25.32
CA ALA A 369 3.60 5.51 26.13
C ALA A 369 2.11 5.10 26.01
N ASP A 370 1.26 6.08 25.76
CA ASP A 370 -0.19 5.97 25.57
C ASP A 370 -0.62 5.95 24.09
N ASN A 371 0.30 5.55 23.19
CA ASN A 371 -0.04 5.48 21.76
C ASN A 371 -1.22 4.56 21.52
N ALA A 372 -2.26 5.08 20.88
CA ALA A 372 -3.45 4.28 20.58
C ALA A 372 -3.10 3.09 19.67
N THR A 373 -3.82 1.99 19.88
CA THR A 373 -3.75 0.75 19.11
C THR A 373 -5.12 0.44 18.52
N LEU A 374 -5.24 -0.47 17.56
CA LEU A 374 -6.54 -0.93 17.06
C LEU A 374 -7.40 -1.46 18.21
N TYR A 375 -6.78 -2.12 19.19
CA TYR A 375 -7.48 -2.65 20.35
C TYR A 375 -8.00 -1.53 21.28
N SER A 376 -7.16 -0.53 21.62
CA SER A 376 -7.61 0.59 22.46
C SER A 376 -8.71 1.40 21.78
N LEU A 377 -8.59 1.64 20.46
CA LEU A 377 -9.65 2.31 19.68
C LEU A 377 -10.98 1.52 19.70
N ALA A 378 -10.91 0.19 19.73
CA ALA A 378 -12.12 -0.63 19.88
C ALA A 378 -12.69 -0.53 21.29
N LEU A 379 -11.86 -0.53 22.33
CA LEU A 379 -12.32 -0.35 23.72
C LEU A 379 -12.98 1.02 23.95
N ASP A 380 -12.46 2.08 23.35
CA ASP A 380 -13.03 3.43 23.45
C ASP A 380 -14.43 3.55 22.82
N ARG A 381 -14.89 2.51 22.11
CA ARG A 381 -16.22 2.43 21.47
C ARG A 381 -17.24 1.66 22.30
N LEU A 382 -16.78 0.92 23.32
CA LEU A 382 -17.66 0.19 24.23
C LEU A 382 -18.23 1.09 25.31
#